data_6109745c22644838b54ec1a7bc3d91c0
#
_entry.id   6109745c22644838b54ec1a7bc3d91c0
#
_cell.length_a   1.000
_cell.length_b   1.000
_cell.length_c   1.000
_cell.angle_alpha   90.00
_cell.angle_beta   90.00
_cell.angle_gamma   90.00
#
_symmetry.space_group_name_H-M   'P 1'
#
loop_
_entity.id
_entity.type
_entity.pdbx_description
1 polymer ?
#
loop_
_entity_poly.entity_id
_entity_poly.type
_entity_poly.pdbx_seq_one_letter_code
_entity_poly.pdbx_strand_id
1 'polypeptide(L)'
;MDLRTLRSLHQPPPRKLPSRLRLLLPGRAALAALLGAALLAMLSPGKAHAEFTVCNQTLDVVNLAVGQKVDNADQTDGWWTIGANQCVNVIREELANRYIYLYATDVFGHAILNGSTEMCIDRRRFSIRGIEECWQRGHIAARFVEVDTQEQVRWTYFLTGNSP
;
A
#
# COMPACT_ATOMS: atom_id res chain seq x y z
N MET A 1 46.92 -31.64 74.32
CA MET A 1 48.18 -31.86 73.60
C MET A 1 47.80 -32.05 72.18
N ASP A 2 48.18 -31.31 71.19
CA ASP A 2 48.88 -30.05 71.00
C ASP A 2 48.30 -29.40 69.72
N LEU A 3 47.95 -28.19 69.80
CA LEU A 3 47.50 -27.34 68.70
C LEU A 3 48.73 -26.80 67.98
N ARG A 4 49.03 -27.26 66.80
CA ARG A 4 49.80 -26.50 65.82
C ARG A 4 50.01 -27.34 64.56
N THR A 5 49.36 -27.02 63.53
CA THR A 5 49.99 -27.08 62.16
C THR A 5 49.10 -26.30 61.18
N LEU A 6 49.50 -25.09 60.95
CA LEU A 6 49.92 -24.51 59.69
C LEU A 6 48.83 -24.25 58.67
N ARG A 7 48.42 -23.04 58.73
CA ARG A 7 47.73 -22.24 57.74
C ARG A 7 48.66 -22.10 56.52
N SER A 8 48.48 -22.92 55.51
CA SER A 8 49.10 -22.71 54.22
C SER A 8 48.29 -21.66 53.44
N LEU A 9 48.85 -20.46 53.37
CA LEU A 9 48.34 -19.36 52.58
C LEU A 9 48.50 -19.69 51.09
N HIS A 10 47.42 -20.08 50.47
CA HIS A 10 47.32 -20.20 49.02
C HIS A 10 47.21 -18.82 48.44
N GLN A 11 48.31 -18.23 47.96
CA GLN A 11 48.33 -16.99 47.21
C GLN A 11 47.82 -17.26 45.80
N PRO A 12 46.79 -16.55 45.31
CA PRO A 12 46.38 -16.67 43.95
C PRO A 12 47.44 -16.06 43.00
N PRO A 13 47.64 -16.63 41.80
CA PRO A 13 48.60 -16.13 40.85
C PRO A 13 48.23 -14.73 40.32
N PRO A 14 49.18 -13.89 39.95
CA PRO A 14 48.94 -12.54 39.46
C PRO A 14 48.15 -12.58 38.17
N ARG A 15 47.00 -11.86 38.15
CA ARG A 15 46.24 -11.63 36.93
C ARG A 15 47.09 -10.83 35.95
N LYS A 16 47.46 -11.46 34.83
CA LYS A 16 48.03 -10.76 33.67
C LYS A 16 46.96 -9.83 33.10
N LEU A 17 47.17 -8.53 33.18
CA LEU A 17 46.35 -7.54 32.45
C LEU A 17 46.45 -7.85 30.94
N PRO A 18 45.33 -7.86 30.21
CA PRO A 18 45.40 -7.96 28.76
C PRO A 18 46.05 -6.69 28.19
N SER A 19 47.11 -6.90 27.47
CA SER A 19 47.88 -5.89 26.74
C SER A 19 46.97 -5.13 25.80
N ARG A 20 46.90 -3.80 26.04
CA ARG A 20 46.60 -2.73 25.09
C ARG A 20 45.73 -3.11 23.89
N LEU A 21 44.47 -2.74 23.99
CA LEU A 21 43.57 -2.60 22.83
C LEU A 21 44.25 -1.60 21.85
N ARG A 22 44.92 -2.12 20.86
CA ARG A 22 45.41 -1.31 19.73
C ARG A 22 44.15 -0.87 18.97
N LEU A 23 43.82 0.42 19.10
CA LEU A 23 42.87 1.05 18.20
C LEU A 23 43.47 0.99 16.79
N LEU A 24 43.14 -0.05 16.03
CA LEU A 24 43.42 -0.10 14.60
C LEU A 24 42.58 0.95 13.93
N LEU A 25 43.14 2.10 13.64
CA LEU A 25 42.52 3.06 12.71
C LEU A 25 42.23 2.31 11.42
N PRO A 26 40.99 2.37 10.90
CA PRO A 26 40.64 1.72 9.66
C PRO A 26 41.53 2.29 8.55
N GLY A 27 42.30 1.43 7.92
CA GLY A 27 43.17 1.82 6.80
C GLY A 27 42.28 2.38 5.65
N ARG A 28 42.92 3.13 4.75
CA ARG A 28 42.25 3.76 3.58
C ARG A 28 41.34 2.80 2.80
N ALA A 29 41.68 1.50 2.78
CA ALA A 29 40.86 0.46 2.17
C ALA A 29 39.54 0.20 2.89
N ALA A 30 39.50 0.26 4.22
CA ALA A 30 38.26 0.10 5.00
C ALA A 30 37.33 1.30 4.86
N LEU A 31 37.88 2.51 4.75
CA LEU A 31 37.07 3.70 4.46
C LEU A 31 36.43 3.66 3.05
N ALA A 32 37.18 3.20 2.05
CA ALA A 32 36.66 3.05 0.69
C ALA A 32 35.54 1.98 0.60
N ALA A 33 35.69 0.88 1.35
CA ALA A 33 34.68 -0.18 1.43
C ALA A 33 33.38 0.33 2.12
N LEU A 34 33.49 1.14 3.17
CA LEU A 34 32.33 1.72 3.86
C LEU A 34 31.61 2.77 2.99
N LEU A 35 32.35 3.59 2.25
CA LEU A 35 31.77 4.54 1.31
C LEU A 35 31.07 3.84 0.14
N GLY A 36 31.64 2.75 -0.39
CA GLY A 36 31.02 1.93 -1.43
C GLY A 36 29.73 1.25 -0.97
N ALA A 37 29.71 0.71 0.24
CA ALA A 37 28.51 0.10 0.83
C ALA A 37 27.39 1.13 1.10
N ALA A 38 27.75 2.33 1.55
CA ALA A 38 26.79 3.42 1.76
C ALA A 38 26.18 3.91 0.44
N LEU A 39 26.96 3.96 -0.64
CA LEU A 39 26.48 4.36 -1.95
C LEU A 39 25.53 3.30 -2.57
N LEU A 40 25.80 1.99 -2.37
CA LEU A 40 24.89 0.92 -2.80
C LEU A 40 23.57 0.92 -2.01
N ALA A 41 23.57 1.30 -0.75
CA ALA A 41 22.37 1.37 0.07
C ALA A 41 21.39 2.48 -0.40
N MET A 42 21.89 3.51 -1.08
CA MET A 42 21.07 4.58 -1.64
C MET A 42 20.39 4.20 -2.97
N LEU A 43 20.78 3.10 -3.58
CA LEU A 43 20.15 2.56 -4.80
C LEU A 43 19.08 1.50 -4.50
N SER A 44 18.57 1.44 -3.27
CA SER A 44 17.45 0.53 -2.97
C SER A 44 16.25 0.95 -3.83
N PRO A 45 15.74 0.09 -4.73
CA PRO A 45 14.55 0.40 -5.49
C PRO A 45 13.42 0.62 -4.48
N GLY A 46 12.87 1.83 -4.45
CA GLY A 46 11.66 2.10 -3.69
C GLY A 46 10.62 1.07 -4.10
N LYS A 47 9.91 0.47 -3.14
CA LYS A 47 8.78 -0.42 -3.44
C LYS A 47 7.84 0.34 -4.35
N ALA A 48 7.71 -0.10 -5.60
CA ALA A 48 6.68 0.40 -6.49
C ALA A 48 5.35 0.03 -5.84
N HIS A 49 4.66 1.02 -5.25
CA HIS A 49 3.30 0.81 -4.77
C HIS A 49 2.43 0.56 -6.00
N ALA A 50 1.91 -0.61 -6.09
CA ALA A 50 0.85 -0.94 -7.02
C ALA A 50 -0.41 -0.22 -6.56
N GLU A 51 -1.18 0.32 -7.50
CA GLU A 51 -2.31 1.16 -7.19
C GLU A 51 -3.25 1.30 -8.40
N PHE A 52 -4.51 1.55 -8.13
CA PHE A 52 -5.45 1.96 -9.15
C PHE A 52 -5.75 3.45 -8.99
N THR A 53 -5.38 4.21 -9.99
CA THR A 53 -5.58 5.67 -10.03
C THR A 53 -6.70 6.02 -11.00
N VAL A 54 -7.59 6.93 -10.61
CA VAL A 54 -8.58 7.51 -11.50
C VAL A 54 -8.30 9.00 -11.66
N CYS A 55 -8.14 9.43 -12.92
CA CYS A 55 -7.91 10.83 -13.30
C CYS A 55 -9.17 11.38 -13.97
N ASN A 56 -9.74 12.41 -13.40
CA ASN A 56 -10.87 13.12 -13.98
C ASN A 56 -10.37 14.13 -15.01
N GLN A 57 -10.59 13.84 -16.27
CA GLN A 57 -10.28 14.74 -17.40
C GLN A 57 -11.50 15.54 -17.88
N THR A 58 -12.61 15.50 -17.14
CA THR A 58 -13.77 16.34 -17.41
C THR A 58 -13.57 17.75 -16.85
N LEU A 59 -14.44 18.68 -17.21
CA LEU A 59 -14.43 20.05 -16.70
C LEU A 59 -15.18 20.17 -15.36
N ASP A 60 -15.87 19.12 -14.93
CA ASP A 60 -16.73 19.11 -13.76
C ASP A 60 -16.17 18.24 -12.63
N VAL A 61 -16.69 18.44 -11.43
CA VAL A 61 -16.41 17.55 -10.30
C VAL A 61 -17.19 16.25 -10.46
N VAL A 62 -16.52 15.12 -10.23
CA VAL A 62 -17.11 13.78 -10.28
C VAL A 62 -17.09 13.11 -8.93
N ASN A 63 -18.13 12.33 -8.62
CA ASN A 63 -18.16 11.39 -7.52
C ASN A 63 -18.01 9.98 -8.06
N LEU A 64 -17.04 9.25 -7.55
CA LEU A 64 -16.65 7.94 -8.03
C LEU A 64 -16.92 6.86 -6.98
N ALA A 65 -17.44 5.72 -7.41
CA ALA A 65 -17.48 4.47 -6.66
C ALA A 65 -16.67 3.40 -7.40
N VAL A 66 -16.07 2.49 -6.66
CA VAL A 66 -15.20 1.43 -7.18
C VAL A 66 -15.69 0.07 -6.69
N GLY A 67 -15.72 -0.91 -7.58
CA GLY A 67 -16.00 -2.29 -7.28
C GLY A 67 -14.78 -3.18 -7.55
N GLN A 68 -14.54 -4.16 -6.70
CA GLN A 68 -13.49 -5.17 -6.87
C GLN A 68 -13.79 -6.42 -6.04
N LYS A 69 -13.03 -7.49 -6.26
CA LYS A 69 -13.06 -8.65 -5.36
C LYS A 69 -12.10 -8.43 -4.20
N VAL A 70 -12.61 -8.62 -2.97
CA VAL A 70 -11.85 -8.61 -1.73
C VAL A 70 -12.16 -9.91 -1.00
N ASP A 71 -11.15 -10.71 -0.67
CA ASP A 71 -11.31 -12.03 -0.05
C ASP A 71 -12.36 -12.92 -0.76
N ASN A 72 -12.27 -13.03 -2.07
CA ASN A 72 -13.18 -13.77 -2.96
C ASN A 72 -14.65 -13.30 -2.94
N ALA A 73 -14.97 -12.17 -2.36
CA ALA A 73 -16.29 -11.56 -2.42
C ALA A 73 -16.24 -10.25 -3.19
N ASP A 74 -17.29 -9.95 -3.94
CA ASP A 74 -17.43 -8.65 -4.57
C ASP A 74 -17.68 -7.60 -3.51
N GLN A 75 -16.98 -6.48 -3.62
CA GLN A 75 -17.10 -5.34 -2.71
C GLN A 75 -17.15 -4.05 -3.51
N THR A 76 -17.98 -3.12 -3.07
CA THR A 76 -18.06 -1.76 -3.62
C THR A 76 -17.77 -0.74 -2.53
N ASP A 77 -16.95 0.23 -2.86
CA ASP A 77 -16.56 1.32 -1.97
C ASP A 77 -16.86 2.67 -2.64
N GLY A 78 -17.22 3.67 -1.89
CA GLY A 78 -17.50 5.03 -2.36
C GLY A 78 -17.69 5.99 -1.19
N TRP A 79 -17.60 7.27 -1.40
CA TRP A 79 -17.38 8.00 -2.65
C TRP A 79 -16.01 8.68 -2.60
N TRP A 80 -15.37 8.77 -3.73
CA TRP A 80 -14.24 9.67 -3.96
C TRP A 80 -14.73 10.85 -4.79
N THR A 81 -14.58 12.05 -4.29
CA THR A 81 -14.87 13.28 -5.03
C THR A 81 -13.59 13.75 -5.72
N ILE A 82 -13.62 13.84 -7.05
CA ILE A 82 -12.46 14.16 -7.87
C ILE A 82 -12.76 15.46 -8.63
N GLY A 83 -12.00 16.51 -8.35
CA GLY A 83 -12.10 17.78 -9.08
C GLY A 83 -11.68 17.66 -10.54
N ALA A 84 -12.04 18.64 -11.35
CA ALA A 84 -11.61 18.72 -12.73
C ALA A 84 -10.08 18.66 -12.87
N ASN A 85 -9.57 17.85 -13.80
CA ASN A 85 -8.14 17.63 -14.03
C ASN A 85 -7.37 17.12 -12.79
N GLN A 86 -8.02 16.47 -11.84
CA GLN A 86 -7.39 15.85 -10.67
C GLN A 86 -7.39 14.33 -10.78
N CYS A 87 -6.43 13.69 -10.11
CA CYS A 87 -6.33 12.25 -9.98
C CYS A 87 -6.43 11.84 -8.50
N VAL A 88 -6.96 10.64 -8.26
CA VAL A 88 -7.03 10.04 -6.92
C VAL A 88 -6.65 8.56 -6.98
N ASN A 89 -5.88 8.10 -6.00
CA ASN A 89 -5.64 6.68 -5.79
C ASN A 89 -6.82 6.09 -5.02
N VAL A 90 -7.58 5.22 -5.67
CA VAL A 90 -8.77 4.58 -5.10
C VAL A 90 -8.46 3.21 -4.51
N ILE A 91 -7.48 2.49 -5.07
CA ILE A 91 -6.92 1.26 -4.50
C ILE A 91 -5.43 1.50 -4.29
N ARG A 92 -4.98 1.44 -3.05
CA ARG A 92 -3.60 1.75 -2.66
C ARG A 92 -2.72 0.52 -2.56
N GLU A 93 -3.35 -0.64 -2.43
CA GLU A 93 -2.71 -1.94 -2.39
C GLU A 93 -2.39 -2.43 -3.80
N GLU A 94 -1.54 -3.42 -3.88
CA GLU A 94 -1.21 -4.12 -5.12
C GLU A 94 -2.47 -4.70 -5.76
N LEU A 95 -2.68 -4.41 -7.06
CA LEU A 95 -3.84 -4.92 -7.77
C LEU A 95 -3.73 -6.44 -7.90
N ALA A 96 -4.61 -7.13 -7.19
CA ALA A 96 -4.77 -8.58 -7.27
C ALA A 96 -5.89 -8.99 -8.24
N ASN A 97 -6.72 -8.03 -8.68
CA ASN A 97 -7.86 -8.26 -9.53
C ASN A 97 -7.57 -7.77 -10.96
N ARG A 98 -7.84 -8.62 -11.95
CA ARG A 98 -7.81 -8.22 -13.35
C ARG A 98 -8.91 -7.22 -13.69
N TYR A 99 -10.12 -7.42 -13.15
CA TYR A 99 -11.26 -6.59 -13.42
C TYR A 99 -11.57 -5.68 -12.23
N ILE A 100 -11.62 -4.37 -12.50
CA ILE A 100 -12.05 -3.34 -11.58
C ILE A 100 -13.30 -2.68 -12.16
N TYR A 101 -14.25 -2.35 -11.32
CA TYR A 101 -15.53 -1.80 -11.73
C TYR A 101 -15.64 -0.35 -11.28
N LEU A 102 -16.08 0.53 -12.18
CA LEU A 102 -16.20 1.96 -11.92
C LEU A 102 -17.63 2.44 -12.14
N TYR A 103 -18.13 3.22 -11.20
CA TYR A 103 -19.36 3.98 -11.35
C TYR A 103 -19.09 5.43 -10.98
N ALA A 104 -19.46 6.36 -11.86
CA ALA A 104 -19.22 7.78 -11.61
C ALA A 104 -20.46 8.60 -11.90
N THR A 105 -20.68 9.63 -11.08
CA THR A 105 -21.77 10.59 -11.25
C THR A 105 -21.23 12.02 -11.27
N ASP A 106 -22.01 12.91 -11.87
CA ASP A 106 -21.84 14.35 -11.69
C ASP A 106 -22.26 14.78 -10.26
N VAL A 107 -22.18 16.08 -9.97
CA VAL A 107 -22.57 16.64 -8.66
C VAL A 107 -24.10 16.60 -8.42
N PHE A 108 -24.90 16.35 -9.45
CA PHE A 108 -26.36 16.21 -9.37
C PHE A 108 -26.78 14.75 -9.19
N GLY A 109 -25.84 13.81 -9.28
CA GLY A 109 -26.09 12.37 -9.16
C GLY A 109 -26.44 11.68 -10.47
N HIS A 110 -26.29 12.33 -11.62
CA HIS A 110 -26.48 11.68 -12.92
C HIS A 110 -25.24 10.85 -13.25
N ALA A 111 -25.45 9.60 -13.68
CA ALA A 111 -24.38 8.73 -14.10
C ALA A 111 -23.67 9.29 -15.35
N ILE A 112 -22.34 9.37 -15.30
CA ILE A 112 -21.50 9.82 -16.41
C ILE A 112 -20.75 8.65 -17.09
N LEU A 113 -20.78 7.46 -16.49
CA LEU A 113 -20.30 6.22 -17.09
C LEU A 113 -21.49 5.34 -17.44
N ASN A 114 -21.43 4.71 -18.62
CA ASN A 114 -22.48 3.81 -19.09
C ASN A 114 -22.00 2.34 -18.97
N GLY A 115 -22.14 1.78 -17.78
CA GLY A 115 -21.76 0.41 -17.49
C GLY A 115 -22.89 -0.59 -17.66
N SER A 116 -22.54 -1.88 -17.61
CA SER A 116 -23.47 -3.02 -17.71
C SER A 116 -23.53 -3.89 -16.46
N THR A 117 -22.50 -3.83 -15.60
CA THR A 117 -22.40 -4.69 -14.40
C THR A 117 -23.14 -4.04 -13.24
N GLU A 118 -24.23 -4.67 -12.78
CA GLU A 118 -24.99 -4.16 -11.65
C GLU A 118 -24.28 -4.48 -10.34
N MET A 119 -24.06 -3.44 -9.52
CA MET A 119 -23.46 -3.55 -8.18
C MET A 119 -24.17 -2.57 -7.22
N CYS A 120 -23.97 -2.77 -5.91
CA CYS A 120 -24.66 -1.98 -4.90
C CYS A 120 -23.87 -0.72 -4.53
N ILE A 121 -24.58 0.41 -4.37
CA ILE A 121 -24.05 1.68 -3.86
C ILE A 121 -24.93 2.21 -2.72
N ASP A 122 -24.45 3.24 -2.03
CA ASP A 122 -25.26 4.02 -1.08
C ASP A 122 -25.12 5.53 -1.36
N ARG A 123 -26.03 6.32 -0.84
CA ARG A 123 -26.00 7.80 -0.98
C ARG A 123 -24.88 8.45 -0.17
N ARG A 124 -24.50 7.85 0.95
CA ARG A 124 -23.40 8.30 1.80
C ARG A 124 -22.15 7.48 1.50
N ARG A 125 -21.04 7.84 2.11
CA ARG A 125 -19.82 7.01 2.05
C ARG A 125 -20.14 5.59 2.51
N PHE A 126 -19.69 4.60 1.74
CA PHE A 126 -20.02 3.19 1.95
C PHE A 126 -18.84 2.27 1.67
N SER A 127 -18.95 1.07 2.22
CA SER A 127 -18.21 -0.13 1.87
C SER A 127 -19.22 -1.27 1.95
N ILE A 128 -19.62 -1.82 0.81
CA ILE A 128 -20.69 -2.82 0.70
C ILE A 128 -20.09 -4.11 0.18
N ARG A 129 -20.26 -5.20 0.94
CA ARG A 129 -19.84 -6.53 0.53
C ARG A 129 -21.02 -7.28 -0.09
N GLY A 130 -20.77 -7.91 -1.25
CA GLY A 130 -21.80 -8.54 -2.07
C GLY A 130 -22.54 -7.56 -2.98
N ILE A 131 -22.86 -8.01 -4.17
CA ILE A 131 -23.50 -7.18 -5.22
C ILE A 131 -24.97 -7.56 -5.47
N GLU A 132 -25.45 -8.63 -4.84
CA GLU A 132 -26.77 -9.15 -5.08
C GLU A 132 -27.79 -8.52 -4.15
N GLU A 133 -29.05 -8.49 -4.61
CA GLU A 133 -30.21 -8.06 -3.84
C GLU A 133 -30.04 -6.67 -3.19
N CYS A 134 -29.47 -5.69 -3.91
CA CYS A 134 -29.18 -4.37 -3.39
C CYS A 134 -30.37 -3.74 -2.67
N TRP A 135 -31.55 -3.79 -3.29
CA TRP A 135 -32.78 -3.19 -2.75
C TRP A 135 -33.25 -3.85 -1.45
N GLN A 136 -33.23 -5.18 -1.40
CA GLN A 136 -33.65 -5.93 -0.21
C GLN A 136 -32.74 -5.64 0.97
N ARG A 137 -31.47 -5.33 0.68
CA ARG A 137 -30.45 -4.96 1.68
C ARG A 137 -30.43 -3.47 2.01
N GLY A 138 -31.32 -2.67 1.41
CA GLY A 138 -31.44 -1.23 1.65
C GLY A 138 -30.43 -0.38 0.89
N HIS A 139 -29.79 -0.94 -0.14
CA HIS A 139 -28.85 -0.25 -1.02
C HIS A 139 -29.48 0.10 -2.37
N ILE A 140 -28.75 0.80 -3.20
CA ILE A 140 -29.16 1.21 -4.54
C ILE A 140 -28.38 0.39 -5.56
N ALA A 141 -29.05 -0.17 -6.55
CA ALA A 141 -28.41 -0.81 -7.69
C ALA A 141 -27.90 0.25 -8.67
N ALA A 142 -26.63 0.12 -9.10
CA ALA A 142 -26.01 1.00 -10.08
C ALA A 142 -25.22 0.19 -11.11
N ARG A 143 -25.12 0.72 -12.34
CA ARG A 143 -24.42 0.04 -13.43
C ARG A 143 -22.99 0.52 -13.53
N PHE A 144 -22.06 -0.36 -13.19
CA PHE A 144 -20.62 -0.13 -13.24
C PHE A 144 -20.04 -0.50 -14.60
N VAL A 145 -19.05 0.25 -15.04
CA VAL A 145 -18.19 -0.08 -16.18
C VAL A 145 -17.08 -1.03 -15.69
N GLU A 146 -16.89 -2.12 -16.42
CA GLU A 146 -15.78 -3.04 -16.18
C GLU A 146 -14.52 -2.50 -16.84
N VAL A 147 -13.42 -2.47 -16.10
CA VAL A 147 -12.09 -2.08 -16.55
C VAL A 147 -11.18 -3.31 -16.47
N ASP A 148 -10.73 -3.81 -17.63
CA ASP A 148 -9.72 -4.87 -17.69
C ASP A 148 -8.34 -4.26 -17.51
N THR A 149 -7.72 -4.52 -16.36
CA THR A 149 -6.36 -4.05 -16.04
C THR A 149 -5.27 -4.91 -16.69
N GLN A 150 -5.66 -5.94 -17.45
CA GLN A 150 -4.73 -6.87 -18.11
C GLN A 150 -3.72 -7.49 -17.14
N GLU A 151 -4.16 -7.77 -15.91
CA GLU A 151 -3.32 -8.31 -14.82
C GLU A 151 -2.14 -7.41 -14.43
N GLN A 152 -2.20 -6.12 -14.80
CA GLN A 152 -1.20 -5.16 -14.39
C GLN A 152 -1.35 -4.84 -12.89
N VAL A 153 -0.24 -4.79 -12.18
CA VAL A 153 -0.21 -4.45 -10.75
C VAL A 153 -0.50 -2.98 -10.48
N ARG A 154 -0.45 -2.16 -11.53
CA ARG A 154 -0.75 -0.72 -11.50
C ARG A 154 -1.55 -0.32 -12.71
N TRP A 155 -2.59 0.50 -12.51
CA TRP A 155 -3.44 0.98 -13.60
C TRP A 155 -3.88 2.43 -13.36
N THR A 156 -4.01 3.19 -14.44
CA THR A 156 -4.63 4.52 -14.41
C THR A 156 -5.78 4.56 -15.38
N TYR A 157 -6.96 4.93 -14.88
CA TYR A 157 -8.16 5.14 -15.68
C TYR A 157 -8.42 6.64 -15.85
N PHE A 158 -8.71 7.05 -17.08
CA PHE A 158 -9.01 8.44 -17.41
C PHE A 158 -10.51 8.60 -17.66
N LEU A 159 -11.18 9.35 -16.79
CA LEU A 159 -12.57 9.78 -16.99
C LEU A 159 -12.58 10.92 -17.99
N THR A 160 -13.16 10.70 -19.15
CA THR A 160 -13.34 11.72 -20.19
C THR A 160 -14.82 12.06 -20.33
N GLY A 161 -15.15 13.32 -20.68
CA GLY A 161 -16.55 13.79 -20.81
C GLY A 161 -17.36 13.14 -21.93
N ASN A 162 -16.74 12.27 -22.73
CA ASN A 162 -17.36 11.54 -23.84
C ASN A 162 -17.06 10.03 -23.72
N SER A 163 -17.04 9.48 -22.51
CA SER A 163 -16.95 8.01 -22.38
C SER A 163 -18.20 7.38 -23.00
N PRO A 164 -18.05 6.49 -24.01
CA PRO A 164 -19.15 5.90 -24.75
C PRO A 164 -20.04 5.02 -23.89
#